data_f5253220bcfa73de1debbe7d772100d0
#
_entry.id   f5253220bcfa73de1debbe7d772100d0
#
_cell.length_a   1.000
_cell.length_b   1.000
_cell.length_c   1.000
_cell.angle_alpha   90.00
_cell.angle_beta   90.00
_cell.angle_gamma   90.00
#
_symmetry.space_group_name_H-M   'P 1'
#
loop_
_entity.id
_entity.type
_entity.pdbx_description
1 polymer ?
#
loop_
_entity_poly.entity_id
_entity_poly.type
_entity_poly.pdbx_seq_one_letter_code
_entity_poly.pdbx_strand_id
1 'polypeptide(L)' 'MIRKTEKLVITFYTTTEAMAMERLCRERMAPGRLIPVPRQISAGCGLAWCADPGCEEALTDLMRRGGITHQEIHRCLV' A
#
# COMPACT_ATOMS: atom_id res chain seq x y z
N MET A 1 10.70 22.63 -0.69
CA MET A 1 9.78 22.31 0.41
C MET A 1 8.93 21.11 0.03
N ILE A 2 8.88 20.10 0.89
CA ILE A 2 8.08 18.91 0.65
C ILE A 2 6.66 19.18 1.12
N ARG A 3 5.72 19.02 0.21
CA ARG A 3 4.31 19.20 0.54
C ARG A 3 3.69 17.83 0.78
N LYS A 4 3.08 17.66 1.97
CA LYS A 4 2.35 16.44 2.27
C LYS A 4 1.00 16.44 1.56
N THR A 5 0.65 15.34 0.96
CA THR A 5 -0.64 15.18 0.30
C THR A 5 -1.32 13.93 0.83
N GLU A 6 -2.64 13.88 0.67
CA GLU A 6 -3.39 12.69 1.08
C GLU A 6 -3.02 11.53 0.17
N LYS A 7 -2.64 10.42 0.76
CA LYS A 7 -2.27 9.21 0.05
C LYS A 7 -3.02 8.02 0.60
N LEU A 8 -3.22 7.04 -0.27
CA LEU A 8 -3.74 5.74 0.12
C LEU A 8 -2.56 4.95 0.68
N VAL A 9 -2.72 4.40 1.88
CA VAL A 9 -1.68 3.60 2.51
C VAL A 9 -2.28 2.25 2.89
N ILE A 10 -1.77 1.19 2.28
CA ILE A 10 -2.25 -0.17 2.51
C ILE A 10 -1.22 -0.89 3.37
N THR A 11 -1.64 -1.35 4.56
CA THR A 11 -0.74 -2.05 5.47
C THR A 11 -0.92 -3.55 5.33
N PHE A 12 0.10 -4.29 5.76
CA PHE A 12 0.13 -5.74 5.62
C PHE A 12 0.49 -6.39 6.96
N TYR A 13 0.03 -7.62 7.14
CA TYR A 13 0.37 -8.38 8.35
C TYR A 13 1.82 -8.85 8.35
N THR A 14 2.36 -9.13 7.18
CA THR A 14 3.72 -9.69 7.07
C THR A 14 4.51 -8.98 5.98
N THR A 15 5.83 -9.02 6.11
CA THR A 15 6.74 -8.49 5.09
C THR A 15 6.59 -9.26 3.78
N THR A 16 6.33 -10.55 3.86
CA THR A 16 6.12 -11.38 2.67
C THR A 16 4.98 -10.84 1.82
N GLU A 17 3.87 -10.46 2.48
CA GLU A 17 2.73 -9.91 1.76
C GLU A 17 3.05 -8.55 1.15
N ALA A 18 3.78 -7.72 1.88
CA ALA A 18 4.17 -6.40 1.37
C ALA A 18 5.05 -6.54 0.12
N MET A 19 5.97 -7.47 0.14
CA MET A 19 6.85 -7.71 -1.01
C MET A 19 6.10 -8.35 -2.18
N ALA A 20 5.12 -9.20 -1.88
CA ALA A 20 4.26 -9.76 -2.92
C ALA A 20 3.46 -8.67 -3.62
N MET A 21 2.98 -7.68 -2.85
CA MET A 21 2.28 -6.54 -3.40
C MET A 21 3.17 -5.73 -4.34
N GLU A 22 4.41 -5.45 -3.92
CA GLU A 22 5.36 -4.72 -4.75
C GLU A 22 5.61 -5.44 -6.06
N ARG A 23 5.83 -6.76 -5.99
CA ARG A 23 6.08 -7.57 -7.16
C ARG A 23 4.89 -7.56 -8.12
N LEU A 24 3.68 -7.75 -7.57
CA LEU A 24 2.47 -7.78 -8.38
C LEU A 24 2.23 -6.44 -9.06
N CYS A 25 2.41 -5.35 -8.34
CA CYS A 25 2.21 -4.02 -8.89
C CYS A 25 3.24 -3.72 -9.99
N ARG A 26 4.47 -4.18 -9.81
CA ARG A 26 5.50 -4.01 -10.83
C ARG A 26 5.13 -4.78 -12.10
N GLU A 27 4.69 -6.02 -11.95
CA GLU A 27 4.32 -6.86 -13.08
C GLU A 27 3.11 -6.32 -13.84
N ARG A 28 2.19 -5.71 -13.12
CA ARG A 28 0.96 -5.16 -13.71
C ARG A 28 1.06 -3.67 -14.02
N MET A 29 2.21 -3.07 -13.76
CA MET A 29 2.44 -1.64 -13.95
C MET A 29 1.43 -0.80 -13.17
N ALA A 30 1.04 -1.28 -11.98
CA ALA A 30 0.12 -0.57 -11.12
C ALA A 30 0.82 0.56 -10.40
N PRO A 31 0.10 1.64 -10.05
CA PRO A 31 0.73 2.81 -9.42
C PRO A 31 1.05 2.56 -7.96
N GLY A 32 2.01 3.34 -7.45
CA GLY A 32 2.36 3.32 -6.05
C GLY A 32 3.77 2.81 -5.80
N ARG A 33 4.11 2.72 -4.51
CA ARG A 33 5.42 2.24 -4.09
C ARG A 33 5.36 1.73 -2.67
N LEU A 34 6.33 0.90 -2.32
CA LEU A 34 6.47 0.40 -0.96
C LEU A 34 7.16 1.47 -0.11
N ILE A 35 6.62 1.74 1.07
CA ILE A 35 7.17 2.72 2.00
C ILE A 35 7.19 2.14 3.42
N PRO A 36 8.00 2.71 4.33
CA PRO A 36 7.84 2.41 5.75
C PRO A 36 6.47 2.90 6.21
N VAL A 37 5.84 2.19 7.12
CA VAL A 37 4.54 2.58 7.65
C VAL A 37 4.67 3.97 8.32
N PRO A 38 3.80 4.93 7.96
CA PRO A 38 3.82 6.25 8.60
C PRO A 38 3.59 6.16 10.11
N ARG A 39 4.18 7.11 10.85
CA ARG A 39 4.11 7.10 12.32
C ARG A 39 2.69 7.13 12.86
N GLN A 40 1.78 7.78 12.15
CA GLN A 40 0.40 7.91 12.58
C GLN A 40 -0.38 6.61 12.43
N ILE A 41 0.21 5.59 11.79
CA ILE A 41 -0.41 4.29 11.59
C ILE A 41 0.38 3.25 12.37
N SER A 42 -0.33 2.41 13.13
CA SER A 42 0.29 1.28 13.81
C SER A 42 0.02 0.04 12.96
N ALA A 43 1.09 -0.58 12.45
CA ALA A 43 0.93 -1.75 11.60
C ALA A 43 2.00 -2.79 11.88
N GLY A 44 1.65 -4.04 11.62
CA GLY A 44 2.41 -5.19 12.07
C GLY A 44 3.78 -5.39 11.45
N CYS A 45 3.92 -5.21 10.12
CA CYS A 45 5.18 -5.56 9.46
C CYS A 45 6.11 -4.37 9.21
N GLY A 46 5.64 -3.16 9.44
CA GLY A 46 6.48 -1.96 9.25
C GLY A 46 6.56 -1.45 7.82
N LEU A 47 5.96 -2.15 6.87
CA LEU A 47 5.95 -1.76 5.46
C LEU A 47 4.51 -1.57 4.97
N ALA A 48 4.34 -0.63 4.04
CA ALA A 48 3.03 -0.33 3.48
C ALA A 48 3.14 0.04 2.01
N TRP A 49 2.05 -0.09 1.28
CA TRP A 49 1.98 0.34 -0.11
C TRP A 49 1.32 1.71 -0.15
N CYS A 50 1.98 2.67 -0.80
CA CYS A 50 1.52 4.04 -0.87
C CYS A 50 1.16 4.39 -2.32
N ALA A 51 -0.04 4.93 -2.52
CA ALA A 51 -0.52 5.31 -3.85
C ALA A 51 -1.49 6.48 -3.72
N ASP A 52 -1.92 7.02 -4.86
CA ASP A 52 -2.94 8.05 -4.86
C ASP A 52 -4.27 7.47 -4.40
N PRO A 53 -5.10 8.25 -3.67
CA PRO A 53 -6.38 7.73 -3.17
C PRO A 53 -7.31 7.24 -4.27
N GLY A 54 -7.24 7.82 -5.45
CA GLY A 54 -8.06 7.40 -6.59
C GLY A 54 -7.76 6.01 -7.09
N CYS A 55 -6.66 5.39 -6.63
CA CYS A 55 -6.27 4.06 -7.05
C CYS A 55 -6.80 2.95 -6.14
N GLU A 56 -7.56 3.30 -5.10
CA GLU A 56 -7.99 2.32 -4.10
C GLU A 56 -8.74 1.13 -4.72
N GLU A 57 -9.70 1.41 -5.55
CA GLU A 57 -10.51 0.36 -6.14
C GLU A 57 -9.68 -0.56 -7.05
N ALA A 58 -8.84 0.04 -7.88
CA ALA A 58 -7.99 -0.73 -8.78
C ALA A 58 -7.00 -1.61 -8.01
N LEU A 59 -6.39 -1.06 -6.96
CA LEU A 59 -5.43 -1.80 -6.16
C LEU A 59 -6.09 -2.90 -5.33
N THR A 60 -7.29 -2.62 -4.79
CA THR A 60 -8.05 -3.63 -4.04
C THR A 60 -8.41 -4.80 -4.95
N ASP A 61 -8.84 -4.51 -6.17
CA ASP A 61 -9.17 -5.54 -7.14
C ASP A 61 -7.94 -6.36 -7.51
N LEU A 62 -6.80 -5.68 -7.70
CA LEU A 62 -5.55 -6.33 -8.03
C LEU A 62 -5.11 -7.29 -6.93
N MET A 63 -5.20 -6.86 -5.66
CA MET A 63 -4.86 -7.71 -4.52
C MET A 63 -5.77 -8.93 -4.46
N ARG A 64 -7.05 -8.74 -4.69
CA ARG A 64 -8.01 -9.84 -4.64
C ARG A 64 -7.68 -10.88 -5.72
N ARG A 65 -7.39 -10.41 -6.93
CA ARG A 65 -7.04 -11.31 -8.04
C ARG A 65 -5.71 -12.02 -7.83
N GLY A 66 -4.77 -11.32 -7.21
CA GLY A 66 -3.44 -11.86 -6.96
C GLY A 66 -3.33 -12.67 -5.68
N GLY A 67 -4.41 -12.77 -4.90
CA GLY A 67 -4.39 -13.53 -3.66
C GLY A 67 -3.59 -12.88 -2.55
N ILE A 68 -3.44 -11.55 -2.58
CA ILE A 68 -2.67 -10.83 -1.56
C ILE A 68 -3.61 -10.39 -0.45
N THR A 69 -3.28 -10.75 0.78
CA THR A 69 -4.01 -10.31 1.98
C THR A 69 -3.38 -9.03 2.49
N HIS A 70 -4.19 -8.04 2.80
CA HIS A 70 -3.73 -6.80 3.44
C HIS A 70 -4.35 -6.67 4.82
N GLN A 71 -3.74 -5.82 5.66
CA GLN A 71 -4.22 -5.60 7.01
C GLN A 71 -5.30 -4.51 7.02
N GLU A 72 -4.93 -3.30 6.63
CA GLU A 72 -5.85 -2.17 6.64
C GLU A 72 -5.56 -1.25 5.47
N ILE A 73 -6.54 -0.41 5.15
CA ILE A 73 -6.40 0.63 4.14
C ILE A 73 -6.66 1.95 4.84
N HIS A 74 -5.69 2.86 4.75
CA HIS A 74 -5.78 4.18 5.37
C HIS A 74 -5.63 5.26 4.33
N ARG A 75 -6.14 6.43 4.64
CA ARG A 75 -5.86 7.66 3.88
C ARG A 75 -5.23 8.63 4.84
N CYS A 76 -4.01 9.05 4.54
CA CYS A 76 -3.28 9.94 5.45
C CYS A 76 -2.34 10.84 4.67
N LEU A 77 -1.90 11.89 5.33
CA LEU A 77 -0.95 12.84 4.75
C LEU A 77 0.46 12.31 4.93
N VAL A 78 1.13 12.11 3.84
CA VAL A 78 2.51 11.62 3.84
C VAL A 78 3.35 12.31 2.77
#